data_e778a875da4fdc718554dc0c15d0f612
#
_entry.id   e778a875da4fdc718554dc0c15d0f612
#
_cell.length_a   1.000
_cell.length_b   1.000
_cell.length_c   1.000
_cell.angle_alpha   90.00
_cell.angle_beta   90.00
_cell.angle_gamma   90.00
#
_symmetry.space_group_name_H-M   'P 1'
#
loop_
_entity.id
_entity.type
_entity.pdbx_description
1 polymer ?
#
loop_
_entity_poly.entity_id
_entity_poly.type
_entity_poly.pdbx_seq_one_letter_code
_entity_poly.pdbx_strand_id
1 'polypeptide(L)'
;MKQHQQKQKAGVWLDNTKAVIITHTLEDEKGSYSISSKITANEGHSGGSEHSMNNARKTDLLKYFKSLSSHLLAYEELLVFGPGMSQEQFGNHLEGNVQFKGKKITINSTEQLTDPQKVAKVRDFFEVHQS
;
A
#
# COMPACT_ATOMS: atom_id res chain seq x y z
N MET A 1 12.80 -13.22 -25.27
CA MET A 1 12.90 -12.86 -24.79
C MET A 1 12.85 -12.75 -23.85
N LYS A 2 12.58 -12.69 -23.58
CA LYS A 2 12.59 -12.45 -22.82
C LYS A 2 12.39 -11.93 -22.04
N GLN A 3 12.12 -11.86 -21.79
CA GLN A 3 12.01 -11.37 -21.17
C GLN A 3 12.21 -11.20 -20.05
N HIS A 4 12.52 -10.57 -19.94
CA HIS A 4 12.75 -10.27 -18.87
C HIS A 4 11.74 -9.88 -18.12
N GLN A 5 11.50 -10.44 -17.23
CA GLN A 5 10.59 -10.17 -16.41
C GLN A 5 11.07 -9.40 -15.34
N GLN A 6 11.02 -8.10 -15.35
CA GLN A 6 11.28 -7.31 -14.24
C GLN A 6 10.17 -7.48 -13.28
N LYS A 7 10.45 -7.78 -12.03
CA LYS A 7 9.43 -7.87 -11.00
C LYS A 7 8.81 -6.51 -10.80
N GLN A 8 7.51 -6.47 -10.74
CA GLN A 8 6.81 -5.23 -10.50
C GLN A 8 6.83 -4.92 -9.01
N LYS A 9 7.08 -3.69 -8.68
CA LYS A 9 7.24 -3.24 -7.30
C LYS A 9 6.31 -2.09 -7.01
N ALA A 10 5.79 -2.04 -5.79
CA ALA A 10 4.91 -0.96 -5.38
C ALA A 10 5.12 -0.66 -3.92
N GLY A 11 4.94 0.58 -3.54
CA GLY A 11 4.93 0.98 -2.16
C GLY A 11 3.54 1.42 -1.76
N VAL A 12 3.18 1.19 -0.52
CA VAL A 12 1.91 1.61 0.03
C VAL A 12 2.17 2.29 1.35
N TRP A 13 1.87 3.57 1.42
CA TRP A 13 1.87 4.28 2.68
C TRP A 13 0.43 4.34 3.15
N LEU A 14 0.18 4.03 4.41
CA LEU A 14 -1.18 4.12 4.89
C LEU A 14 -1.23 4.46 6.36
N ASP A 15 -2.33 5.10 6.73
CA ASP A 15 -2.72 5.23 8.12
C ASP A 15 -4.15 4.69 8.18
N ASN A 16 -4.86 4.95 9.27
CA ASN A 16 -6.18 4.36 9.40
C ASN A 16 -7.26 5.14 8.67
N THR A 17 -6.92 6.18 7.94
CA THR A 17 -7.90 6.96 7.19
C THR A 17 -7.64 6.96 5.69
N LYS A 18 -6.40 6.81 5.28
CA LYS A 18 -6.11 6.89 3.85
C LYS A 18 -4.84 6.13 3.51
N ALA A 19 -4.69 5.83 2.26
CA ALA A 19 -3.51 5.16 1.74
C ALA A 19 -3.10 5.76 0.42
N VAL A 20 -1.81 5.66 0.14
CA VAL A 20 -1.24 6.19 -1.09
C VAL A 20 -0.43 5.07 -1.71
N ILE A 21 -0.69 4.76 -2.97
CA ILE A 21 0.04 3.71 -3.68
C ILE A 21 1.02 4.36 -4.63
N ILE A 22 2.27 3.95 -4.53
CA ILE A 22 3.36 4.53 -5.29
C ILE A 22 3.98 3.45 -6.14
N THR A 23 4.07 3.68 -7.43
CA THR A 23 4.55 2.68 -8.36
C THR A 23 5.61 3.26 -9.26
N HIS A 24 6.34 2.38 -9.89
CA HIS A 24 7.40 2.73 -10.80
C HIS A 24 6.78 3.06 -12.16
N THR A 25 7.24 4.14 -12.74
CA THR A 25 6.77 4.53 -14.05
C THR A 25 7.68 3.93 -15.10
N LEU A 26 7.13 3.14 -15.98
CA LEU A 26 7.93 2.46 -16.96
C LEU A 26 8.21 3.30 -18.20
N GLU A 27 7.58 4.45 -18.29
CA GLU A 27 7.76 5.29 -19.46
C GLU A 27 9.10 5.99 -19.48
N ASP A 28 9.73 6.07 -18.34
CA ASP A 28 10.97 6.80 -18.22
C ASP A 28 12.08 5.79 -18.03
N GLU A 29 13.10 5.84 -18.88
CA GLU A 29 14.18 4.89 -18.78
C GLU A 29 14.88 4.95 -17.45
N LYS A 30 14.89 6.10 -16.83
CA LYS A 30 15.55 6.22 -15.55
C LYS A 30 14.74 5.62 -14.44
N GLY A 31 13.48 5.37 -14.70
CA GLY A 31 12.65 4.81 -13.69
C GLY A 31 12.26 5.81 -12.64
N SER A 32 11.09 6.33 -12.71
CA SER A 32 10.60 7.27 -11.72
C SER A 32 9.53 6.59 -10.91
N TYR A 33 9.42 6.98 -9.67
CA TYR A 33 8.33 6.52 -8.83
C TYR A 33 7.36 7.67 -8.63
N SER A 34 6.08 7.36 -8.67
CA SER A 34 5.07 8.39 -8.49
C SER A 34 3.84 7.79 -7.86
N ILE A 35 3.00 8.67 -7.33
CA ILE A 35 1.75 8.24 -6.73
C ILE A 35 0.78 7.87 -7.83
N SER A 36 0.31 6.63 -7.80
CA SER A 36 -0.62 6.16 -8.81
C SER A 36 -2.05 6.14 -8.31
N SER A 37 -2.28 6.03 -7.01
CA SER A 37 -3.63 5.97 -6.47
C SER A 37 -3.65 6.46 -5.04
N LYS A 38 -4.78 7.02 -4.64
CA LYS A 38 -5.03 7.37 -3.25
C LYS A 38 -6.37 6.77 -2.89
N ILE A 39 -6.44 6.11 -1.75
CA ILE A 39 -7.62 5.41 -1.32
C ILE A 39 -7.97 5.85 0.08
N THR A 40 -9.23 6.14 0.32
CA THR A 40 -9.66 6.56 1.65
C THR A 40 -10.47 5.46 2.31
N ALA A 41 -10.36 5.41 3.62
CA ALA A 41 -10.95 4.34 4.38
C ALA A 41 -12.47 4.47 4.52
N ASN A 42 -12.96 5.65 4.67
CA ASN A 42 -14.37 5.88 4.93
C ASN A 42 -15.11 6.51 3.80
N GLU A 43 -14.66 6.26 2.62
CA GLU A 43 -15.26 6.91 1.49
C GLU A 43 -16.70 6.48 1.35
N GLY A 44 -17.60 7.42 1.20
CA GLY A 44 -18.98 7.12 0.99
C GLY A 44 -19.74 6.79 2.25
N HIS A 45 -19.11 6.85 3.40
CA HIS A 45 -19.80 6.49 4.62
C HIS A 45 -20.44 7.72 5.22
N SER A 46 -21.73 7.70 5.36
CA SER A 46 -22.39 8.79 6.01
C SER A 46 -22.78 8.32 7.38
N GLY A 47 -22.71 9.13 8.33
CA GLY A 47 -22.83 8.78 9.70
C GLY A 47 -24.06 7.99 10.06
N GLY A 48 -24.06 7.33 11.14
CA GLY A 48 -25.16 6.61 11.70
C GLY A 48 -25.10 6.78 13.18
N SER A 49 -25.80 5.95 13.91
CA SER A 49 -25.76 6.05 15.34
C SER A 49 -24.42 5.55 15.82
N GLU A 50 -24.05 5.94 17.01
CA GLU A 50 -22.80 5.50 17.57
C GLU A 50 -22.70 4.02 17.66
N HIS A 51 -23.80 3.38 17.89
CA HIS A 51 -23.85 1.98 18.02
C HIS A 51 -23.49 1.31 16.73
N SER A 52 -23.98 1.78 15.64
CA SER A 52 -23.62 1.23 14.38
C SER A 52 -22.26 1.66 13.95
N MET A 53 -21.72 2.73 14.51
CA MET A 53 -20.40 3.17 14.10
C MET A 53 -19.29 2.23 14.47
N ASN A 54 -19.40 1.52 15.60
CA ASN A 54 -18.37 0.57 15.96
C ASN A 54 -18.31 -0.59 14.99
N ASN A 55 -19.45 -1.11 14.61
CA ASN A 55 -19.49 -2.18 13.65
C ASN A 55 -19.08 -1.68 12.27
N ALA A 56 -19.49 -0.46 11.96
CA ALA A 56 -19.15 0.13 10.68
C ALA A 56 -17.65 0.31 10.54
N ARG A 57 -16.96 0.65 11.62
CA ARG A 57 -15.52 0.82 11.55
C ARG A 57 -14.81 -0.48 11.21
N LYS A 58 -15.22 -1.58 11.80
CA LYS A 58 -14.61 -2.86 11.48
C LYS A 58 -14.88 -3.24 10.03
N THR A 59 -16.11 -3.02 9.60
CA THR A 59 -16.47 -3.32 8.23
C THR A 59 -15.71 -2.43 7.26
N ASP A 60 -15.60 -1.14 7.61
CA ASP A 60 -14.91 -0.19 6.75
C ASP A 60 -13.44 -0.52 6.67
N LEU A 61 -12.84 -0.95 7.76
CA LEU A 61 -11.43 -1.31 7.73
C LEU A 61 -11.20 -2.50 6.83
N LEU A 62 -12.06 -3.50 6.89
CA LEU A 62 -11.94 -4.64 6.00
C LEU A 62 -12.13 -4.25 4.55
N LYS A 63 -13.10 -3.39 4.28
CA LYS A 63 -13.31 -2.93 2.90
C LYS A 63 -12.11 -2.14 2.42
N TYR A 64 -11.57 -1.32 3.30
CA TYR A 64 -10.40 -0.52 2.99
C TYR A 64 -9.22 -1.43 2.62
N PHE A 65 -8.96 -2.43 3.45
CA PHE A 65 -7.86 -3.34 3.20
C PHE A 65 -8.09 -4.16 1.94
N LYS A 66 -9.31 -4.59 1.70
CA LYS A 66 -9.61 -5.33 0.49
C LYS A 66 -9.44 -4.49 -0.76
N SER A 67 -9.87 -3.24 -0.68
CA SER A 67 -9.70 -2.32 -1.79
C SER A 67 -8.23 -2.10 -2.08
N LEU A 68 -7.43 -1.86 -1.02
CA LEU A 68 -6.01 -1.68 -1.17
C LEU A 68 -5.38 -2.91 -1.79
N SER A 69 -5.70 -4.07 -1.28
CA SER A 69 -5.05 -5.28 -1.76
C SER A 69 -5.38 -5.54 -3.22
N SER A 70 -6.58 -5.19 -3.65
CA SER A 70 -6.94 -5.43 -5.04
C SER A 70 -6.09 -4.59 -5.99
N HIS A 71 -5.63 -3.45 -5.54
CA HIS A 71 -4.75 -2.63 -6.37
C HIS A 71 -3.33 -3.16 -6.42
N LEU A 72 -2.98 -4.11 -5.56
CA LEU A 72 -1.61 -4.56 -5.43
C LEU A 72 -1.36 -5.95 -5.99
N LEU A 73 -2.38 -6.57 -6.54
CA LEU A 73 -2.26 -7.96 -7.00
C LEU A 73 -1.22 -8.14 -8.11
N ALA A 74 -1.03 -7.12 -8.91
CA ALA A 74 -0.10 -7.22 -10.04
C ALA A 74 1.37 -7.09 -9.62
N TYR A 75 1.64 -6.71 -8.39
CA TYR A 75 3.01 -6.42 -7.98
C TYR A 75 3.57 -7.59 -7.19
N GLU A 76 4.86 -7.83 -7.36
CA GLU A 76 5.51 -8.96 -6.72
C GLU A 76 6.24 -8.58 -5.46
N GLU A 77 6.68 -7.34 -5.38
CA GLU A 77 7.33 -6.84 -4.18
C GLU A 77 6.60 -5.63 -3.68
N LEU A 78 6.36 -5.58 -2.39
CA LEU A 78 5.60 -4.49 -1.79
C LEU A 78 6.34 -3.94 -0.58
N LEU A 79 6.37 -2.63 -0.47
CA LEU A 79 6.81 -1.96 0.74
C LEU A 79 5.58 -1.33 1.37
N VAL A 80 5.22 -1.77 2.57
CA VAL A 80 4.07 -1.27 3.30
C VAL A 80 4.59 -0.46 4.47
N PHE A 81 4.25 0.82 4.53
CA PHE A 81 4.81 1.68 5.57
C PHE A 81 3.81 2.71 6.02
N GLY A 82 4.06 3.29 7.18
CA GLY A 82 3.17 4.31 7.73
C GLY A 82 3.47 4.58 9.18
N PRO A 83 2.76 5.54 9.75
CA PRO A 83 3.11 6.07 11.06
C PRO A 83 2.44 5.36 12.22
N GLY A 84 1.58 4.56 12.17
CA GLY A 84 0.90 3.98 13.33
C GLY A 84 0.96 2.49 13.30
N MET A 85 -0.19 1.88 13.47
CA MET A 85 -0.30 0.43 13.45
C MET A 85 -0.92 -0.08 12.17
N SER A 86 -1.45 0.82 11.35
CA SER A 86 -2.21 0.39 10.17
C SER A 86 -1.36 -0.39 9.19
N GLN A 87 -0.09 -0.02 9.02
CA GLN A 87 0.76 -0.73 8.10
C GLN A 87 1.01 -2.16 8.58
N GLU A 88 1.10 -2.37 9.88
CA GLU A 88 1.27 -3.72 10.40
C GLU A 88 -0.01 -4.51 10.22
N GLN A 89 -1.14 -3.89 10.48
CA GLN A 89 -2.42 -4.56 10.33
C GLN A 89 -2.65 -4.93 8.87
N PHE A 90 -2.33 -4.02 7.97
CA PHE A 90 -2.50 -4.31 6.55
C PHE A 90 -1.52 -5.38 6.10
N GLY A 91 -0.29 -5.33 6.59
CA GLY A 91 0.68 -6.37 6.26
C GLY A 91 0.21 -7.73 6.68
N ASN A 92 -0.36 -7.83 7.89
CA ASN A 92 -0.92 -9.10 8.35
C ASN A 92 -2.09 -9.54 7.48
N HIS A 93 -2.91 -8.59 7.06
CA HIS A 93 -4.02 -8.90 6.16
C HIS A 93 -3.51 -9.50 4.85
N LEU A 94 -2.45 -8.94 4.30
CA LEU A 94 -1.86 -9.46 3.07
C LEU A 94 -1.25 -10.84 3.28
N GLU A 95 -0.58 -11.03 4.41
CA GLU A 95 0.05 -12.31 4.66
C GLU A 95 -0.97 -13.43 4.83
N GLY A 96 -2.16 -13.08 5.27
CA GLY A 96 -3.22 -14.06 5.39
C GLY A 96 -4.02 -14.28 4.11
N ASN A 97 -3.65 -13.57 3.05
CA ASN A 97 -4.39 -13.65 1.80
C ASN A 97 -3.64 -14.55 0.83
N VAL A 98 -4.29 -15.62 0.42
CA VAL A 98 -3.64 -16.61 -0.44
C VAL A 98 -3.18 -16.00 -1.76
N GLN A 99 -3.83 -14.93 -2.21
CA GLN A 99 -3.44 -14.28 -3.46
C GLN A 99 -2.10 -13.58 -3.36
N PHE A 100 -1.62 -13.34 -2.13
CA PHE A 100 -0.32 -12.67 -1.92
C PHE A 100 0.76 -13.66 -1.52
N LYS A 101 0.46 -14.93 -1.55
CA LYS A 101 1.46 -15.92 -1.21
C LYS A 101 2.57 -15.89 -2.23
N GLY A 102 3.79 -15.86 -1.78
CA GLY A 102 4.93 -15.81 -2.68
C GLY A 102 5.41 -14.42 -3.01
N LYS A 103 4.67 -13.40 -2.65
CA LYS A 103 5.12 -12.03 -2.86
C LYS A 103 6.03 -11.62 -1.71
N LYS A 104 6.96 -10.75 -2.01
CA LYS A 104 7.85 -10.25 -0.97
C LYS A 104 7.24 -8.98 -0.39
N ILE A 105 6.91 -9.02 0.88
CA ILE A 105 6.24 -7.90 1.55
C ILE A 105 7.12 -7.44 2.69
N THR A 106 7.48 -6.16 2.69
CA THR A 106 8.26 -5.55 3.75
C THR A 106 7.41 -4.52 4.45
N ILE A 107 7.39 -4.53 5.77
CA ILE A 107 6.57 -3.63 6.55
C ILE A 107 7.48 -2.75 7.38
N ASN A 108 7.33 -1.44 7.24
CA ASN A 108 8.14 -0.48 7.98
C ASN A 108 7.27 0.53 8.70
N SER A 109 7.71 0.92 9.87
CA SER A 109 7.05 1.98 10.62
C SER A 109 7.80 3.27 10.33
N THR A 110 7.08 4.34 10.08
CA THR A 110 7.71 5.64 9.80
C THR A 110 6.96 6.72 10.54
N GLU A 111 7.53 7.92 10.56
CA GLU A 111 6.79 9.07 11.03
C GLU A 111 5.83 9.51 9.95
N GLN A 112 5.08 10.56 10.22
CA GLN A 112 4.23 11.17 9.20
C GLN A 112 5.14 11.73 8.13
N LEU A 113 4.77 11.51 6.89
CA LEU A 113 5.55 11.95 5.76
C LEU A 113 4.68 12.75 4.81
N THR A 114 5.30 13.70 4.12
CA THR A 114 4.63 14.40 3.04
C THR A 114 4.57 13.48 1.83
N ASP A 115 3.76 13.82 0.84
CA ASP A 115 3.68 13.00 -0.35
C ASP A 115 5.03 12.85 -1.04
N PRO A 116 5.80 13.92 -1.25
CA PRO A 116 7.12 13.72 -1.84
C PRO A 116 8.02 12.82 -1.02
N GLN A 117 7.92 12.89 0.31
CA GLN A 117 8.72 12.02 1.16
C GLN A 117 8.29 10.56 1.03
N LYS A 118 7.00 10.33 0.86
CA LYS A 118 6.50 8.97 0.66
C LYS A 118 7.07 8.38 -0.62
N VAL A 119 7.06 9.16 -1.68
CA VAL A 119 7.60 8.72 -2.95
C VAL A 119 9.09 8.43 -2.83
N ALA A 120 9.82 9.34 -2.16
CA ALA A 120 11.26 9.16 -1.99
C ALA A 120 11.56 7.91 -1.20
N LYS A 121 10.74 7.61 -0.20
CA LYS A 121 10.95 6.42 0.62
C LYS A 121 10.84 5.15 -0.23
N VAL A 122 9.84 5.09 -1.09
CA VAL A 122 9.64 3.93 -1.95
C VAL A 122 10.79 3.81 -2.94
N ARG A 123 11.15 4.93 -3.57
CA ARG A 123 12.23 4.92 -4.53
C ARG A 123 13.53 4.45 -3.88
N ASP A 124 13.84 5.02 -2.73
CA ASP A 124 15.10 4.68 -2.06
C ASP A 124 15.10 3.22 -1.61
N PHE A 125 13.98 2.75 -1.13
CA PHE A 125 13.91 1.35 -0.68
C PHE A 125 14.20 0.40 -1.82
N PHE A 126 13.55 0.61 -2.95
CA PHE A 126 13.69 -0.34 -4.05
C PHE A 126 15.02 -0.17 -4.78
N GLU A 127 15.51 1.04 -4.87
CA GLU A 127 16.78 1.25 -5.55
C GLU A 127 17.95 0.72 -4.74
N VAL A 128 17.91 0.89 -3.43
CA VAL A 128 18.97 0.41 -2.59
C VAL A 128 18.95 -1.11 -2.53
N HIS A 129 17.78 -1.71 -2.51
CA HIS A 129 17.65 -3.14 -2.31
C HIS A 129 17.57 -3.92 -3.61
N GLN A 130 17.86 -3.25 -4.75
CA GLN A 130 17.73 -3.88 -5.98
C GLN A 130 19.02 -4.36 -6.43
N SER A 131 19.77 -4.96 -6.08
CA SER A 131 21.04 -5.30 -6.69
C SER A 131 21.20 -6.74 -7.07
#